data_c5e9f3636e716a407cd854402a77bc8e
#
_entry.id   c5e9f3636e716a407cd854402a77bc8e
#
_cell.length_a   1.000
_cell.length_b   1.000
_cell.length_c   1.000
_cell.angle_alpha   90.00
_cell.angle_beta   90.00
_cell.angle_gamma   90.00
#
_symmetry.space_group_name_H-M   'P 1'
#
loop_
_entity.id
_entity.type
_entity.pdbx_description
1 polymer ?
#
loop_
_entity_poly.entity_id
_entity_poly.type
_entity_poly.pdbx_seq_one_letter_code
_entity_poly.pdbx_strand_id
1 'polypeptide(L)'
;MDSSWKNLQIRMEAAWNMRTTPKTKRPKTGDIISSAHSLDWNKKKVRQLQQQWNDEVTKLVADRNKAISDVMVDILTLIRMDIKSASSVLISHDAAKTLWEKAYERGHSNGFNEVYYAIEDYEEVVIEALKGKR
;
A
#
# COMPACT_ATOMS: atom_id res chain seq x y z
N MET A 1 4.33 7.70 -23.06
CA MET A 1 4.04 6.85 -21.89
C MET A 1 2.53 6.67 -21.76
N ASP A 2 2.09 5.46 -21.56
CA ASP A 2 0.67 5.18 -21.39
C ASP A 2 0.13 5.85 -20.12
N SER A 3 -1.03 6.53 -20.24
CA SER A 3 -1.70 7.17 -19.11
C SER A 3 -2.09 6.18 -18.00
N SER A 4 -2.24 4.89 -18.32
CA SER A 4 -2.56 3.84 -17.34
C SER A 4 -1.48 3.70 -16.27
N TRP A 5 -0.20 3.73 -16.65
CA TRP A 5 0.90 3.67 -15.69
C TRP A 5 0.94 4.91 -14.80
N LYS A 6 0.71 6.09 -15.38
CA LYS A 6 0.65 7.34 -14.62
C LYS A 6 -0.49 7.31 -13.60
N ASN A 7 -1.66 6.81 -13.97
CA ASN A 7 -2.78 6.67 -13.08
C ASN A 7 -2.50 5.68 -11.94
N LEU A 8 -1.82 4.56 -12.22
CA LEU A 8 -1.40 3.62 -11.20
C LEU A 8 -0.41 4.23 -10.21
N GLN A 9 0.52 5.05 -10.69
CA GLN A 9 1.46 5.78 -9.84
C GLN A 9 0.73 6.75 -8.90
N ILE A 10 -0.23 7.50 -9.43
CA ILE A 10 -1.04 8.44 -8.64
C ILE A 10 -1.85 7.68 -7.59
N ARG A 11 -2.49 6.58 -7.96
CA ARG A 11 -3.27 5.74 -7.04
C ARG A 11 -2.40 5.14 -5.95
N MET A 12 -1.19 4.67 -6.29
CA MET A 12 -0.25 4.11 -5.32
C MET A 12 0.21 5.17 -4.32
N GLU A 13 0.55 6.37 -4.78
CA GLU A 13 0.89 7.49 -3.90
C GLU A 13 -0.26 7.82 -2.95
N ALA A 14 -1.48 7.89 -3.46
CA ALA A 14 -2.66 8.14 -2.64
C ALA A 14 -2.85 7.04 -1.57
N ALA A 15 -2.67 5.76 -1.94
CA ALA A 15 -2.78 4.64 -1.02
C ALA A 15 -1.71 4.70 0.08
N TRP A 16 -0.46 4.98 -0.26
CA TRP A 16 0.63 5.12 0.72
C TRP A 16 0.41 6.27 1.70
N ASN A 17 -0.24 7.34 1.24
CA ASN A 17 -0.50 8.53 2.06
C ASN A 17 -1.81 8.44 2.84
N MET A 18 -2.55 7.35 2.74
CA MET A 18 -3.74 7.15 3.55
C MET A 18 -3.41 7.14 5.04
N ARG A 19 -4.26 7.80 5.81
CA ARG A 19 -4.10 7.88 7.26
C ARG A 19 -4.24 6.49 7.89
N THR A 20 -3.34 6.18 8.82
CA THR A 20 -3.34 4.92 9.59
C THR A 20 -3.57 5.14 11.08
N THR A 21 -3.72 6.38 11.50
CA THR A 21 -4.02 6.73 12.89
C THR A 21 -5.26 7.62 12.94
N PRO A 22 -6.09 7.50 13.99
CA PRO A 22 -7.24 8.38 14.18
C PRO A 22 -6.82 9.85 14.28
N LYS A 23 -7.74 10.76 13.97
CA LYS A 23 -7.51 12.20 14.11
C LYS A 23 -7.41 12.64 15.58
N THR A 24 -8.05 11.90 16.46
CA THR A 24 -8.02 12.15 17.91
C THR A 24 -6.79 11.50 18.53
N LYS A 25 -6.28 12.08 19.62
CA LYS A 25 -5.17 11.46 20.35
C LYS A 25 -5.64 10.23 21.13
N ARG A 26 -4.79 9.23 21.20
CA ARG A 26 -5.03 8.06 22.06
C ARG A 26 -5.06 8.52 23.51
N PRO A 27 -6.11 8.19 24.28
CA PRO A 27 -6.16 8.51 25.70
C PRO A 27 -4.98 7.86 26.43
N LYS A 28 -4.39 8.62 27.37
CA LYS A 28 -3.26 8.14 28.17
C LYS A 28 -3.78 7.51 29.46
N THR A 29 -3.09 6.50 29.95
CA THR A 29 -3.33 5.94 31.28
C THR A 29 -3.17 7.03 32.31
N GLY A 30 -4.18 7.20 33.15
CA GLY A 30 -4.22 8.26 34.16
C GLY A 30 -5.01 9.50 33.75
N ASP A 31 -5.47 9.60 32.50
CA ASP A 31 -6.33 10.70 32.05
C ASP A 31 -7.63 10.71 32.82
N ILE A 32 -8.12 11.90 33.14
CA ILE A 32 -9.43 12.11 33.75
C ILE A 32 -10.42 12.48 32.64
N ILE A 33 -11.35 11.58 32.36
CA ILE A 33 -12.39 11.79 31.34
C ILE A 33 -13.51 12.65 31.92
N SER A 34 -13.89 12.39 33.17
CA SER A 34 -14.89 13.19 33.86
C SER A 34 -14.54 13.30 35.35
N SER A 35 -14.39 14.53 35.83
CA SER A 35 -14.14 14.81 37.25
C SER A 35 -15.36 14.54 38.14
N ALA A 36 -16.55 14.38 37.55
CA ALA A 36 -17.78 14.02 38.27
C ALA A 36 -17.87 12.54 38.63
N HIS A 37 -16.98 11.69 38.09
CA HIS A 37 -16.96 10.25 38.32
C HIS A 37 -15.77 9.81 39.18
N SER A 38 -15.87 8.61 39.75
CA SER A 38 -14.81 8.00 40.55
C SER A 38 -13.54 7.75 39.73
N LEU A 39 -12.42 7.59 40.42
CA LEU A 39 -11.14 7.23 39.80
C LEU A 39 -11.26 5.89 39.05
N ASP A 40 -11.95 4.90 39.61
CA ASP A 40 -12.16 3.61 38.98
C ASP A 40 -12.98 3.71 37.69
N TRP A 41 -14.02 4.54 37.69
CA TRP A 41 -14.81 4.81 36.50
C TRP A 41 -13.91 5.40 35.38
N ASN A 42 -13.09 6.39 35.73
CA ASN A 42 -12.17 7.03 34.77
C ASN A 42 -11.17 6.02 34.21
N LYS A 43 -10.59 5.14 35.03
CA LYS A 43 -9.67 4.10 34.57
C LYS A 43 -10.35 3.15 33.56
N LYS A 44 -11.56 2.70 33.86
CA LYS A 44 -12.32 1.83 32.94
C LYS A 44 -12.66 2.56 31.65
N LYS A 45 -13.07 3.82 31.73
CA LYS A 45 -13.42 4.62 30.56
C LYS A 45 -12.21 4.85 29.66
N VAL A 46 -11.04 5.17 30.23
CA VAL A 46 -9.79 5.30 29.48
C VAL A 46 -9.45 4.03 28.76
N ARG A 47 -9.55 2.86 29.41
CA ARG A 47 -9.31 1.55 28.76
C ARG A 47 -10.24 1.31 27.59
N GLN A 48 -11.53 1.61 27.74
CA GLN A 48 -12.50 1.50 26.64
C GLN A 48 -12.12 2.39 25.46
N LEU A 49 -11.79 3.65 25.72
CA LEU A 49 -11.42 4.61 24.68
C LEU A 49 -10.11 4.23 24.01
N GLN A 50 -9.13 3.69 24.76
CA GLN A 50 -7.89 3.15 24.20
C GLN A 50 -8.17 1.97 23.26
N GLN A 51 -9.06 1.07 23.66
CA GLN A 51 -9.45 -0.07 22.83
C GLN A 51 -10.14 0.38 21.55
N GLN A 52 -11.07 1.33 21.64
CA GLN A 52 -11.74 1.91 20.48
C GLN A 52 -10.74 2.57 19.54
N TRP A 53 -9.77 3.28 20.08
CA TRP A 53 -8.71 3.92 19.31
C TRP A 53 -7.85 2.90 18.58
N ASN A 54 -7.45 1.81 19.28
CA ASN A 54 -6.69 0.71 18.68
C ASN A 54 -7.48 0.00 17.59
N ASP A 55 -8.77 -0.21 17.77
CA ASP A 55 -9.66 -0.82 16.78
C ASP A 55 -9.76 0.05 15.52
N GLU A 56 -9.83 1.36 15.69
CA GLU A 56 -9.82 2.30 14.56
C GLU A 56 -8.50 2.26 13.80
N VAL A 57 -7.35 2.18 14.49
CA VAL A 57 -6.04 1.99 13.85
C VAL A 57 -6.04 0.71 13.02
N THR A 58 -6.50 -0.38 13.57
CA THR A 58 -6.58 -1.67 12.86
C THR A 58 -7.39 -1.54 11.57
N LYS A 59 -8.54 -0.87 11.63
CA LYS A 59 -9.39 -0.62 10.47
C LYS A 59 -8.69 0.25 9.43
N LEU A 60 -8.08 1.37 9.85
CA LEU A 60 -7.39 2.29 8.95
C LEU A 60 -6.21 1.63 8.25
N VAL A 61 -5.43 0.82 8.96
CA VAL A 61 -4.33 0.04 8.39
C VAL A 61 -4.87 -0.97 7.37
N ALA A 62 -5.95 -1.67 7.69
CA ALA A 62 -6.59 -2.61 6.78
C ALA A 62 -7.09 -1.93 5.51
N ASP A 63 -7.71 -0.75 5.63
CA ASP A 63 -8.20 0.04 4.49
C ASP A 63 -7.05 0.47 3.58
N ARG A 64 -5.95 0.95 4.17
CA ARG A 64 -4.74 1.30 3.41
C ARG A 64 -4.15 0.10 2.70
N ASN A 65 -4.00 -1.01 3.40
CA ASN A 65 -3.43 -2.24 2.82
C ASN A 65 -4.30 -2.76 1.68
N LYS A 66 -5.62 -2.66 1.79
CA LYS A 66 -6.54 -3.02 0.72
C LYS A 66 -6.35 -2.11 -0.50
N ALA A 67 -6.24 -0.80 -0.29
CA ALA A 67 -6.02 0.16 -1.37
C ALA A 67 -4.70 -0.14 -2.11
N ILE A 68 -3.63 -0.42 -1.37
CA ILE A 68 -2.33 -0.82 -1.95
C ILE A 68 -2.47 -2.12 -2.73
N SER A 69 -3.14 -3.11 -2.16
CA SER A 69 -3.37 -4.42 -2.80
C SER A 69 -4.15 -4.29 -4.10
N ASP A 70 -5.19 -3.46 -4.13
CA ASP A 70 -6.00 -3.21 -5.33
C ASP A 70 -5.14 -2.61 -6.46
N VAL A 71 -4.25 -1.67 -6.14
CA VAL A 71 -3.33 -1.10 -7.13
C VAL A 71 -2.32 -2.14 -7.62
N MET A 72 -1.83 -3.01 -6.73
CA MET A 72 -0.93 -4.11 -7.11
C MET A 72 -1.57 -5.07 -8.10
N VAL A 73 -2.83 -5.44 -7.89
CA VAL A 73 -3.57 -6.29 -8.83
C VAL A 73 -3.65 -5.63 -10.20
N ASP A 74 -3.91 -4.33 -10.24
CA ASP A 74 -3.97 -3.58 -11.50
C ASP A 74 -2.60 -3.48 -12.18
N ILE A 75 -1.51 -3.32 -11.41
CA ILE A 75 -0.13 -3.37 -11.94
C ILE A 75 0.15 -4.72 -12.59
N LEU A 76 -0.17 -5.82 -11.91
CA LEU A 76 0.02 -7.18 -12.44
C LEU A 76 -0.80 -7.40 -13.71
N THR A 77 -2.03 -6.92 -13.74
CA THR A 77 -2.89 -7.01 -14.92
C THR A 77 -2.29 -6.25 -16.09
N LEU A 78 -1.80 -5.03 -15.84
CA LEU A 78 -1.18 -4.21 -16.89
C LEU A 78 0.10 -4.85 -17.43
N ILE A 79 0.96 -5.40 -16.56
CA ILE A 79 2.16 -6.14 -16.97
C ILE A 79 1.78 -7.30 -17.88
N ARG A 80 0.78 -8.09 -17.52
CA ARG A 80 0.31 -9.23 -18.31
C ARG A 80 -0.24 -8.82 -19.67
N MET A 81 -0.95 -7.70 -19.73
CA MET A 81 -1.44 -7.13 -20.98
C MET A 81 -0.30 -6.66 -21.87
N ASP A 82 0.70 -6.00 -21.30
CA ASP A 82 1.82 -5.43 -22.04
C ASP A 82 2.81 -6.48 -22.56
N ILE A 83 2.87 -7.65 -21.93
CA ILE A 83 3.63 -8.80 -22.45
C ILE A 83 3.18 -9.16 -23.88
N LYS A 84 1.91 -8.91 -24.23
CA LYS A 84 1.36 -9.15 -25.57
C LYS A 84 1.76 -8.07 -26.58
N SER A 85 2.26 -6.92 -26.11
CA SER A 85 2.64 -5.78 -26.96
C SER A 85 4.14 -5.55 -26.92
N ALA A 86 4.84 -5.94 -27.97
CA ALA A 86 6.29 -5.86 -28.03
C ALA A 86 6.83 -4.41 -27.96
N SER A 87 6.02 -3.39 -28.27
CA SER A 87 6.45 -2.00 -28.29
C SER A 87 6.49 -1.31 -26.93
N SER A 88 5.71 -1.79 -25.93
CA SER A 88 5.62 -1.17 -24.61
C SER A 88 6.24 -1.98 -23.47
N VAL A 89 6.81 -3.14 -23.77
CA VAL A 89 7.35 -4.07 -22.76
C VAL A 89 8.40 -3.39 -21.85
N LEU A 90 9.37 -2.68 -22.44
CA LEU A 90 10.45 -2.03 -21.69
C LEU A 90 9.92 -0.90 -20.77
N ILE A 91 8.96 -0.13 -21.27
CA ILE A 91 8.37 0.98 -20.51
C ILE A 91 7.61 0.44 -19.31
N SER A 92 6.83 -0.61 -19.52
CA SER A 92 6.04 -1.24 -18.45
C SER A 92 6.93 -1.87 -17.37
N HIS A 93 8.03 -2.51 -17.78
CA HIS A 93 9.02 -3.07 -16.86
C HIS A 93 9.64 -1.99 -15.97
N ASP A 94 10.12 -0.89 -16.57
CA ASP A 94 10.73 0.20 -15.83
C ASP A 94 9.74 0.87 -14.86
N ALA A 95 8.50 1.07 -15.29
CA ALA A 95 7.45 1.66 -14.44
C ALA A 95 7.12 0.75 -13.25
N ALA A 96 6.97 -0.55 -13.47
CA ALA A 96 6.71 -1.53 -12.41
C ALA A 96 7.86 -1.60 -11.42
N LYS A 97 9.10 -1.63 -11.93
CA LYS A 97 10.31 -1.64 -11.09
C LYS A 97 10.40 -0.39 -10.21
N THR A 98 10.13 0.78 -10.79
CA THR A 98 10.14 2.05 -10.04
C THR A 98 9.09 2.05 -8.92
N LEU A 99 7.88 1.56 -9.18
CA LEU A 99 6.84 1.44 -8.16
C LEU A 99 7.25 0.48 -7.03
N TRP A 100 7.86 -0.65 -7.39
CA TRP A 100 8.35 -1.61 -6.40
C TRP A 100 9.45 -1.01 -5.52
N GLU A 101 10.44 -0.33 -6.12
CA GLU A 101 11.53 0.32 -5.40
C GLU A 101 11.01 1.36 -4.40
N LYS A 102 10.07 2.21 -4.81
CA LYS A 102 9.44 3.19 -3.93
C LYS A 102 8.70 2.53 -2.76
N ALA A 103 7.99 1.45 -3.02
CA ALA A 103 7.29 0.71 -1.98
C ALA A 103 8.27 0.10 -0.97
N TYR A 104 9.36 -0.47 -1.46
CA TYR A 104 10.41 -1.05 -0.63
C TYR A 104 11.04 0.00 0.30
N GLU A 105 11.40 1.17 -0.25
CA GLU A 105 11.97 2.28 0.51
C GLU A 105 11.04 2.75 1.65
N ARG A 106 9.73 2.63 1.46
CA ARG A 106 8.72 3.00 2.46
C ARG A 106 8.36 1.86 3.42
N GLY A 107 9.05 0.73 3.36
CA GLY A 107 8.82 -0.41 4.26
C GLY A 107 7.62 -1.29 3.91
N HIS A 108 7.08 -1.18 2.70
CA HIS A 108 5.93 -1.97 2.23
C HIS A 108 6.36 -3.25 1.50
N SER A 109 7.53 -3.80 1.82
CA SER A 109 8.10 -4.96 1.10
C SER A 109 7.21 -6.21 1.14
N ASN A 110 6.57 -6.48 2.26
CA ASN A 110 5.76 -7.70 2.42
C ASN A 110 4.53 -7.73 1.50
N GLY A 111 3.88 -6.59 1.29
CA GLY A 111 2.72 -6.50 0.41
C GLY A 111 3.06 -6.47 -1.07
N PHE A 112 4.35 -6.37 -1.43
CA PHE A 112 4.79 -6.18 -2.81
C PHE A 112 5.59 -7.35 -3.38
N ASN A 113 5.70 -8.47 -2.67
CA ASN A 113 6.44 -9.64 -3.14
C ASN A 113 5.91 -10.17 -4.46
N GLU A 114 4.60 -10.18 -4.67
CA GLU A 114 4.00 -10.62 -5.93
C GLU A 114 4.42 -9.71 -7.09
N VAL A 115 4.51 -8.41 -6.88
CA VAL A 115 4.99 -7.46 -7.89
C VAL A 115 6.47 -7.70 -8.16
N TYR A 116 7.27 -7.96 -7.15
CA TYR A 116 8.68 -8.30 -7.30
C TYR A 116 8.87 -9.55 -8.17
N TYR A 117 8.16 -10.63 -7.87
CA TYR A 117 8.24 -11.86 -8.66
C TYR A 117 7.73 -11.65 -10.10
N ALA A 118 6.68 -10.86 -10.27
CA ALA A 118 6.18 -10.51 -11.60
C ALA A 118 7.22 -9.71 -12.41
N ILE A 119 7.98 -8.83 -11.74
CA ILE A 119 9.06 -8.07 -12.38
C ILE A 119 10.19 -9.01 -12.80
N GLU A 120 10.59 -9.98 -11.98
CA GLU A 120 11.60 -10.98 -12.32
C GLU A 120 11.19 -11.81 -13.53
N ASP A 121 9.97 -12.35 -13.52
CA ASP A 121 9.43 -13.10 -14.66
C ASP A 121 9.38 -12.22 -15.91
N TYR A 122 9.05 -10.94 -15.74
CA TYR A 122 8.96 -9.99 -16.82
C TYR A 122 10.33 -9.63 -17.41
N GLU A 123 11.38 -9.60 -16.60
CA GLU A 123 12.75 -9.41 -17.07
C GLU A 123 13.15 -10.49 -18.05
N GLU A 124 12.80 -11.75 -17.78
CA GLU A 124 13.05 -12.86 -18.70
C GLU A 124 12.32 -12.65 -20.04
N VAL A 125 11.06 -12.20 -19.99
CA VAL A 125 10.27 -11.91 -21.19
C VAL A 125 10.90 -10.77 -21.98
N VAL A 126 11.39 -9.73 -21.30
CA VAL A 126 12.08 -8.60 -21.94
C VAL A 126 13.36 -9.06 -22.62
N ILE A 127 14.16 -9.90 -21.98
CA ILE A 127 15.40 -10.45 -22.56
C ILE A 127 15.09 -11.26 -23.82
N GLU A 128 14.08 -12.13 -23.76
CA GLU A 128 13.66 -12.92 -24.92
C GLU A 128 13.15 -12.04 -26.08
N ALA A 129 12.36 -11.02 -25.77
CA ALA A 129 11.86 -10.09 -26.78
C ALA A 129 13.01 -9.31 -27.47
N LEU A 130 14.04 -8.92 -26.72
CA LEU A 130 15.21 -8.25 -27.28
C LEU A 130 16.03 -9.17 -28.16
N LYS A 131 16.17 -10.45 -27.80
CA LYS A 131 16.83 -11.46 -28.64
C LYS A 131 16.10 -11.69 -29.96
N GLY A 132 14.79 -11.70 -29.94
CA GLY A 132 13.96 -11.91 -31.13
C GLY A 132 13.94 -10.75 -32.10
N LYS A 133 14.44 -9.59 -31.71
CA LYS A 133 14.51 -8.37 -32.57
C LYS A 133 15.81 -8.20 -33.35
N ARG A 134 16.70 -9.15 -33.26
CA ARG A 134 17.96 -9.13 -34.05
C ARG A 134 17.76 -9.49 -35.50
#